data_8ef20879222d476a64642780c9a4e764
#
_entry.id   8ef20879222d476a64642780c9a4e764
#
_cell.length_a   1.000
_cell.length_b   1.000
_cell.length_c   1.000
_cell.angle_alpha   90.00
_cell.angle_beta   90.00
_cell.angle_gamma   90.00
#
_symmetry.space_group_name_H-M   'P 1'
#
loop_
_entity.id
_entity.type
_entity.pdbx_description
1 polymer ?
#
loop_
_entity_poly.entity_id
_entity_poly.type
_entity_poly.pdbx_seq_one_letter_code
_entity_poly.pdbx_strand_id
1 'polypeptide(L)' 'MRIDFNNNTLIVILYDDNNLWKLLKAITEIENYLCKKLSLDFNGASEVFIDVEDYYEYVTLRRKILDYTPIY' A
#
# COMPACT_ATOMS: atom_id res chain seq x y z
N MET A 1 11.09 1.29 2.82
CA MET A 1 9.81 0.59 2.57
C MET A 1 10.00 -0.43 1.46
N ARG A 2 9.45 -1.60 1.62
CA ARG A 2 9.50 -2.66 0.62
C ARG A 2 8.09 -3.07 0.24
N ILE A 3 7.84 -3.35 -1.03
CA ILE A 3 6.53 -3.75 -1.53
C ILE A 3 6.65 -5.05 -2.29
N ASP A 4 5.87 -6.05 -1.88
CA ASP A 4 5.76 -7.33 -2.57
C ASP A 4 4.29 -7.56 -2.96
N PHE A 5 4.06 -8.42 -3.94
CA PHE A 5 2.71 -8.76 -4.39
C PHE A 5 2.58 -10.26 -4.48
N ASN A 6 1.53 -10.81 -3.84
CA ASN A 6 1.29 -12.25 -3.82
C ASN A 6 -0.20 -12.53 -3.69
N ASN A 7 -0.76 -13.28 -4.63
CA ASN A 7 -2.17 -13.72 -4.59
C ASN A 7 -3.16 -12.56 -4.37
N ASN A 8 -3.01 -11.49 -5.16
CA ASN A 8 -3.85 -10.30 -5.09
C ASN A 8 -3.74 -9.58 -3.73
N THR A 9 -2.65 -9.79 -3.02
CA THR A 9 -2.36 -9.09 -1.78
C THR A 9 -1.07 -8.31 -1.93
N LEU A 10 -1.14 -7.01 -1.70
CA LEU A 10 0.04 -6.16 -1.65
C LEU A 10 0.59 -6.21 -0.23
N ILE A 11 1.86 -6.59 -0.11
CA ILE A 11 2.53 -6.69 1.19
C ILE A 11 3.52 -5.54 1.28
N VAL A 12 3.32 -4.66 2.26
CA VAL A 12 4.19 -3.50 2.47
C VAL A 12 4.96 -3.69 3.76
N ILE A 13 6.28 -3.65 3.65
CA ILE A 13 7.18 -3.72 4.81
C ILE A 13 7.59 -2.29 5.16
N LEU A 14 7.28 -1.87 6.37
CA LEU A 14 7.56 -0.52 6.86
C LEU A 14 8.84 -0.54 7.69
N TYR A 15 9.71 0.46 7.48
CA TYR A 15 10.95 0.57 8.23
C TYR A 15 10.87 1.58 9.37
N ASP A 16 9.94 2.54 9.29
CA ASP A 16 9.77 3.56 10.33
C ASP A 16 8.35 4.16 10.27
N ASP A 17 8.04 5.05 11.20
CA ASP A 17 6.73 5.68 11.29
C ASP A 17 6.43 6.60 10.10
N ASN A 18 7.45 7.19 9.51
CA ASN A 18 7.28 8.00 8.31
C ASN A 18 6.73 7.17 7.15
N ASN A 19 7.21 5.94 7.01
CA ASN A 19 6.69 5.03 5.98
C ASN A 19 5.21 4.78 6.19
N LEU A 20 4.79 4.58 7.44
CA LEU A 20 3.39 4.35 7.75
C LEU A 20 2.51 5.53 7.34
N TRP A 21 2.91 6.75 7.71
CA TRP A 21 2.16 7.94 7.36
C TRP A 21 2.03 8.12 5.85
N LYS A 22 3.12 7.92 5.12
CA LYS A 22 3.12 8.04 3.66
C LYS A 22 2.25 6.97 3.01
N LEU A 23 2.30 5.74 3.54
CA LEU A 23 1.46 4.66 3.06
C LEU A 23 -0.02 4.99 3.25
N LEU A 24 -0.41 5.44 4.44
CA LEU A 24 -1.81 5.77 4.72
C LEU A 24 -2.31 6.91 3.82
N LYS A 25 -1.45 7.89 3.56
CA LYS A 25 -1.80 8.99 2.66
C LYS A 25 -2.02 8.49 1.23
N ALA A 26 -1.15 7.62 0.75
CA ALA A 26 -1.28 7.03 -0.58
C ALA A 26 -2.56 6.19 -0.69
N ILE A 27 -2.85 5.40 0.35
CA ILE A 27 -4.07 4.58 0.38
C ILE A 27 -5.32 5.46 0.32
N THR A 28 -5.36 6.54 1.09
CA THR A 28 -6.50 7.45 1.10
C THR A 28 -6.75 8.04 -0.29
N GLU A 29 -5.68 8.46 -0.99
CA GLU A 29 -5.82 9.00 -2.33
C GLU A 29 -6.30 7.95 -3.32
N ILE A 30 -5.81 6.72 -3.23
CA ILE A 30 -6.25 5.64 -4.11
C ILE A 30 -7.69 5.27 -3.83
N GLU A 31 -8.11 5.21 -2.58
CA GLU A 31 -9.51 4.94 -2.23
C GLU A 31 -10.43 6.00 -2.84
N ASN A 32 -10.02 7.26 -2.80
CA ASN A 32 -10.78 8.33 -3.42
C ASN A 32 -10.84 8.18 -4.95
N TYR A 33 -9.72 7.82 -5.55
CA TYR A 33 -9.65 7.61 -6.99
C TYR A 33 -10.52 6.44 -7.45
N LEU A 34 -10.47 5.33 -6.73
CA LEU A 34 -11.22 4.12 -7.06
C LEU A 34 -12.68 4.17 -6.58
N CYS A 35 -13.02 5.14 -5.74
CA CYS A 35 -14.33 5.27 -5.13
C CYS A 35 -14.72 4.04 -4.32
N LYS A 36 -13.76 3.44 -3.63
CA LYS A 36 -14.00 2.28 -2.78
C LYS A 36 -12.99 2.22 -1.64
N LYS A 37 -13.31 1.44 -0.61
CA LYS A 37 -12.40 1.21 0.51
C LYS A 37 -11.53 0.00 0.23
N LEU A 38 -10.26 0.10 0.62
CA LEU A 38 -9.32 -1.02 0.53
C LEU A 38 -9.27 -1.73 1.88
N SER A 39 -9.14 -3.05 1.82
CA SER A 39 -9.03 -3.86 3.02
C SER A 39 -7.57 -3.89 3.47
N LEU A 40 -7.33 -3.40 4.69
CA LEU A 40 -5.99 -3.34 5.28
C LEU A 40 -5.90 -4.29 6.45
N ASP A 41 -4.80 -5.01 6.54
CA ASP A 41 -4.55 -5.93 7.63
C ASP A 41 -3.12 -5.70 8.13
N PHE A 42 -2.98 -5.38 9.41
CA PHE A 42 -1.68 -5.10 10.01
C PHE A 42 -1.15 -6.36 10.69
N ASN A 43 0.08 -6.72 10.36
CA ASN A 43 0.77 -7.83 10.99
C ASN A 43 1.95 -7.28 11.79
N GLY A 44 1.72 -7.10 13.09
CA GLY A 44 2.69 -6.44 13.95
C GLY A 44 2.81 -4.96 13.63
N ALA A 45 3.98 -4.38 13.90
CA ALA A 45 4.21 -2.95 13.73
C ALA A 45 4.83 -2.59 12.38
N SER A 46 5.23 -3.57 11.58
CA SER A 46 6.05 -3.32 10.39
C SER A 46 5.49 -3.86 9.09
N GLU A 47 4.42 -4.65 9.11
CA GLU A 47 3.87 -5.24 7.91
C GLU A 47 2.41 -4.85 7.72
N VAL A 48 2.05 -4.48 6.50
CA VAL A 48 0.67 -4.15 6.14
C VAL A 48 0.29 -4.96 4.91
N PHE A 49 -0.81 -5.69 5.01
CA PHE A 49 -1.36 -6.45 3.90
C PHE A 49 -2.55 -5.70 3.34
N ILE A 50 -2.55 -5.46 2.03
CA ILE A 50 -3.62 -4.72 1.36
C ILE A 50 -4.19 -5.61 0.26
N ASP A 51 -5.44 -6.00 0.41
CA ASP A 51 -6.10 -6.79 -0.62
C ASP A 51 -6.48 -5.90 -1.81
N VAL A 52 -6.12 -6.34 -3.00
CA VAL A 52 -6.48 -5.66 -4.23
C VAL A 52 -7.27 -6.59 -5.12
N GLU A 53 -8.11 -6.01 -5.98
CA GLU A 53 -9.02 -6.78 -6.81
C GLU A 53 -8.31 -7.46 -7.97
N ASP A 54 -7.34 -6.74 -8.55
CA ASP A 54 -6.62 -7.23 -9.73
C ASP A 54 -5.24 -6.56 -9.83
N TYR A 55 -4.52 -6.93 -10.89
CA TYR A 55 -3.18 -6.40 -11.13
C TYR A 55 -3.19 -4.89 -11.39
N TYR A 56 -4.26 -4.37 -12.00
CA TYR A 56 -4.37 -2.94 -12.25
C TYR A 56 -4.40 -2.15 -10.94
N GLU A 57 -5.19 -2.60 -9.97
CA GLU A 57 -5.23 -1.95 -8.66
C GLU A 57 -3.87 -2.01 -7.96
N TYR A 58 -3.19 -3.17 -8.07
CA TYR A 58 -1.85 -3.30 -7.51
C TYR A 58 -0.90 -2.28 -8.10
N VAL A 59 -0.84 -2.17 -9.44
CA VAL A 59 0.07 -1.24 -10.11
C VAL A 59 -0.26 0.21 -9.74
N THR A 60 -1.54 0.55 -9.71
CA THR A 60 -1.99 1.90 -9.38
C THR A 60 -1.61 2.28 -7.95
N LEU A 61 -1.85 1.38 -7.01
CA LEU A 61 -1.52 1.61 -5.60
C LEU A 61 -0.01 1.70 -5.40
N ARG A 62 0.74 0.78 -5.99
CA ARG A 62 2.19 0.77 -5.90
C ARG A 62 2.80 2.06 -6.43
N ARG A 63 2.32 2.53 -7.57
CA ARG A 63 2.80 3.78 -8.16
C ARG A 63 2.53 4.96 -7.25
N LYS A 64 1.35 5.00 -6.62
CA LYS A 64 1.00 6.08 -5.71
C LYS A 64 1.87 6.07 -4.46
N ILE A 65 2.13 4.90 -3.91
CA ILE A 65 3.03 4.77 -2.76
C ILE A 65 4.43 5.28 -3.12
N LEU A 66 4.92 4.95 -4.31
CA LEU A 66 6.23 5.39 -4.77
C LEU A 66 6.33 6.91 -4.94
N ASP A 67 5.23 7.59 -5.23
CA ASP A 67 5.21 9.04 -5.32
C ASP A 67 5.54 9.71 -3.98
N TYR A 68 5.19 9.06 -2.86
CA TYR A 68 5.45 9.61 -1.54
C TYR A 68 6.70 9.07 -0.89
N THR A 69 7.11 7.86 -1.24
CA THR A 69 8.22 7.18 -0.57
C THR A 69 9.03 6.41 -1.60
N PRO A 70 10.18 6.95 -2.03
CA PRO A 70 11.06 6.19 -2.92
C PRO A 70 11.47 4.88 -2.28
N ILE A 71 11.51 3.82 -3.06
CA ILE A 71 11.92 2.49 -2.63
C ILE A 71 13.36 2.26 -3.07
N TYR A 72 14.17 1.88 -2.12
CA TYR A 72 15.58 1.60 -2.38
C TYR A 72 15.84 0.11 -2.28
#